data_8f0b6f52ccda2e09e947f89434697261
#
_entry.id   8f0b6f52ccda2e09e947f89434697261
#
_cell.length_a   1.000
_cell.length_b   1.000
_cell.length_c   1.000
_cell.angle_alpha   90.00
_cell.angle_beta   90.00
_cell.angle_gamma   90.00
#
_symmetry.space_group_name_H-M   'P 1'
#
loop_
_entity.id
_entity.type
_entity.pdbx_description
1 polymer ?
#
loop_
_entity_poly.entity_id
_entity_poly.type
_entity_poly.pdbx_seq_one_letter_code
_entity_poly.pdbx_strand_id
1 'polypeptide(L)'
;MCGACGSIVSVDPVMGNEHTLRKRILVAQVVTAVCAGLPGAPRAAAVAQGWTVSAATGSVSLCLTVEEIWLAVLGRGGIPLQRTLEVRALAEEPGSLEANVVGLGLRLTRLHLLGSAQSTQRIGA
;
A
#
# COMPACT_ATOMS: atom_id res chain seq x y z
N MET A 1 30.42 -3.70 10.75
CA MET A 1 29.88 -3.66 10.35
C MET A 1 28.98 -3.27 10.43
N CYS A 2 28.98 -3.34 10.80
CA CYS A 2 28.02 -3.27 10.87
C CYS A 2 27.25 -2.50 10.37
N GLY A 3 27.78 -1.57 10.05
CA GLY A 3 26.95 -0.94 9.09
C GLY A 3 26.04 -1.94 8.47
N ALA A 4 26.56 -3.04 8.39
CA ALA A 4 25.80 -4.17 7.90
C ALA A 4 24.51 -4.37 8.68
N CYS A 5 24.53 -3.98 9.91
CA CYS A 5 23.33 -4.12 10.73
C CYS A 5 22.22 -3.21 10.23
N GLY A 6 22.58 -2.01 9.79
CA GLY A 6 21.60 -1.10 9.26
C GLY A 6 21.05 -1.55 7.94
N SER A 7 21.72 -2.45 7.29
CA SER A 7 21.29 -2.90 5.98
C SER A 7 20.23 -3.97 6.04
N ILE A 8 19.80 -4.36 7.22
CA ILE A 8 18.62 -5.21 7.29
C ILE A 8 17.41 -4.34 7.00
N VAL A 9 17.41 -3.77 5.85
CA VAL A 9 16.26 -3.09 5.31
C VAL A 9 15.48 -4.15 4.57
N SER A 10 14.24 -4.32 4.94
CA SER A 10 13.38 -5.25 4.22
C SER A 10 13.37 -4.82 2.76
N VAL A 11 13.67 -5.76 1.88
CA VAL A 11 13.61 -5.49 0.46
C VAL A 11 12.18 -5.23 0.08
N ASP A 12 11.92 -4.04 -0.43
CA ASP A 12 10.59 -3.69 -0.92
C ASP A 12 10.38 -4.38 -2.26
N PRO A 13 9.39 -5.27 -2.38
CA PRO A 13 9.19 -6.02 -3.62
C PRO A 13 8.81 -5.12 -4.80
N VAL A 14 8.31 -3.93 -4.53
CA VAL A 14 7.93 -2.99 -5.58
C VAL A 14 9.10 -2.10 -5.97
N MET A 15 9.82 -1.58 -4.97
CA MET A 15 10.92 -0.65 -5.20
C MET A 15 12.22 -1.34 -5.56
N GLY A 16 12.36 -2.60 -5.16
CA GLY A 16 13.61 -3.31 -5.35
C GLY A 16 14.74 -2.67 -4.57
N ASN A 17 15.90 -2.57 -5.18
CA ASN A 17 17.07 -1.99 -4.53
C ASN A 17 17.22 -0.48 -4.77
N GLU A 18 16.36 0.10 -5.60
CA GLU A 18 16.46 1.50 -5.95
C GLU A 18 15.32 2.30 -5.34
N HIS A 19 15.63 3.01 -4.27
CA HIS A 19 14.65 3.86 -3.59
C HIS A 19 14.91 5.33 -3.96
N THR A 20 14.67 5.69 -5.21
CA THR A 20 14.81 7.09 -5.62
C THR A 20 13.59 7.89 -5.16
N LEU A 21 13.82 9.19 -4.94
CA LEU A 21 12.71 10.08 -4.58
C LEU A 21 11.64 10.09 -5.66
N ARG A 22 12.06 10.05 -6.92
CA ARG A 22 11.13 10.04 -8.05
C ARG A 22 10.20 8.83 -7.99
N LYS A 23 10.73 7.64 -7.70
CA LYS A 23 9.92 6.44 -7.55
C LYS A 23 8.97 6.55 -6.36
N ARG A 24 9.47 7.10 -5.25
CA ARG A 24 8.61 7.27 -4.07
C ARG A 24 7.46 8.23 -4.33
N ILE A 25 7.72 9.31 -5.06
CA ILE A 25 6.65 10.25 -5.43
C ILE A 25 5.61 9.55 -6.30
N LEU A 26 6.06 8.76 -7.27
CA LEU A 26 5.17 8.05 -8.16
C LEU A 26 4.28 7.06 -7.38
N VAL A 27 4.88 6.31 -6.46
CA VAL A 27 4.12 5.39 -5.61
C VAL A 27 3.07 6.15 -4.81
N ALA A 28 3.45 7.27 -4.21
CA ALA A 28 2.51 8.09 -3.43
C ALA A 28 1.35 8.58 -4.28
N GLN A 29 1.62 8.97 -5.52
CA GLN A 29 0.58 9.43 -6.44
C GLN A 29 -0.40 8.32 -6.78
N VAL A 30 0.10 7.12 -7.04
CA VAL A 30 -0.74 5.97 -7.37
C VAL A 30 -1.64 5.62 -6.18
N VAL A 31 -1.07 5.51 -4.99
CA VAL A 31 -1.84 5.17 -3.79
C VAL A 31 -2.91 6.23 -3.51
N THR A 32 -2.54 7.49 -3.58
CA THR A 32 -3.49 8.59 -3.33
C THR A 32 -4.63 8.57 -4.35
N ALA A 33 -4.31 8.32 -5.61
CA ALA A 33 -5.34 8.25 -6.66
C ALA A 33 -6.29 7.07 -6.43
N VAL A 34 -5.77 5.93 -6.02
CA VAL A 34 -6.61 4.75 -5.72
C VAL A 34 -7.53 5.06 -4.53
N CYS A 35 -7.02 5.76 -3.53
CA CYS A 35 -7.77 6.03 -2.31
C CYS A 35 -8.75 7.20 -2.43
N ALA A 36 -8.71 7.95 -3.52
CA ALA A 36 -9.50 9.17 -3.65
C ALA A 36 -11.00 8.96 -3.49
N GLY A 37 -11.51 7.77 -3.86
CA GLY A 37 -12.92 7.46 -3.73
C GLY A 37 -13.32 6.81 -2.42
N LEU A 38 -12.37 6.61 -1.51
CA LEU A 38 -12.66 5.93 -0.25
C LEU A 38 -13.13 6.92 0.82
N PRO A 39 -13.92 6.45 1.80
CA PRO A 39 -14.27 7.28 2.94
C PRO A 39 -13.01 7.77 3.65
N GLY A 40 -12.93 9.08 3.90
CA GLY A 40 -11.76 9.67 4.52
C GLY A 40 -10.57 9.83 3.60
N ALA A 41 -10.62 9.33 2.38
CA ALA A 41 -9.61 9.48 1.33
C ALA A 41 -8.18 9.58 1.87
N PRO A 42 -7.60 8.48 2.37
CA PRO A 42 -6.22 8.51 2.87
C PRO A 42 -5.26 9.02 1.80
N ARG A 43 -4.23 9.74 2.22
CA ARG A 43 -3.24 10.31 1.32
C ARG A 43 -1.86 9.80 1.66
N ALA A 44 -1.11 9.44 0.62
CA ALA A 44 0.28 9.07 0.76
C ALA A 44 1.17 10.20 0.25
N ALA A 45 2.24 10.47 0.95
CA ALA A 45 3.22 11.48 0.54
C ALA A 45 4.62 10.90 0.71
N ALA A 46 5.49 11.18 -0.27
CA ALA A 46 6.87 10.74 -0.21
C ALA A 46 7.65 11.59 0.78
N VAL A 47 8.47 10.95 1.60
CA VAL A 47 9.38 11.62 2.51
C VAL A 47 10.78 11.06 2.32
N ALA A 48 11.75 11.58 3.05
CA ALA A 48 13.16 11.23 2.84
C ALA A 48 13.43 9.73 2.96
N GLN A 49 12.74 9.04 3.84
CA GLN A 49 13.03 7.64 4.12
C GLN A 49 11.93 6.69 3.67
N GLY A 50 10.85 7.20 3.10
CA GLY A 50 9.72 6.36 2.73
C GLY A 50 8.51 7.20 2.42
N TRP A 51 7.41 6.93 3.13
CA TRP A 51 6.15 7.61 2.89
C TRP A 51 5.45 7.89 4.21
N THR A 52 4.57 8.89 4.18
CA THR A 52 3.57 9.07 5.24
C THR A 52 2.20 8.81 4.66
N VAL A 53 1.35 8.16 5.44
CA VAL A 53 -0.05 7.98 5.09
C VAL A 53 -0.87 8.74 6.12
N SER A 54 -1.63 9.72 5.65
CA SER A 54 -2.45 10.54 6.53
C SER A 54 -3.93 10.26 6.27
N ALA A 55 -4.70 10.27 7.34
CA ALA A 55 -6.14 10.07 7.30
C ALA A 55 -6.86 11.41 7.53
N ALA A 56 -8.15 11.44 7.16
CA ALA A 56 -8.98 12.63 7.38
C ALA A 56 -9.08 13.00 8.85
N THR A 57 -8.90 12.04 9.75
CA THR A 57 -8.93 12.28 11.20
C THR A 57 -7.67 12.97 11.71
N GLY A 58 -6.67 13.14 10.86
CA GLY A 58 -5.40 13.75 11.24
C GLY A 58 -4.33 12.76 11.66
N SER A 59 -4.64 11.48 11.76
CA SER A 59 -3.61 10.49 12.10
C SER A 59 -2.64 10.31 10.93
N VAL A 60 -1.36 10.14 11.25
CA VAL A 60 -0.30 10.00 10.26
C VAL A 60 0.53 8.78 10.62
N SER A 61 0.80 7.93 9.63
CA SER A 61 1.64 6.75 9.80
C SER A 61 2.86 6.87 8.91
N LEU A 62 4.05 6.56 9.45
CA LEU A 62 5.27 6.49 8.66
C LEU A 62 5.39 5.08 8.11
N CYS A 63 5.60 4.98 6.81
CA CYS A 63 5.73 3.70 6.12
C CYS A 63 7.07 3.65 5.40
N LEU A 64 7.78 2.55 5.55
CA LEU A 64 9.10 2.36 4.95
C LEU A 64 9.06 1.49 3.70
N THR A 65 7.97 0.78 3.48
CA THR A 65 7.77 -0.06 2.29
C THR A 65 6.39 0.18 1.70
N VAL A 66 6.22 -0.20 0.44
CA VAL A 66 4.91 -0.08 -0.22
C VAL A 66 3.90 -0.99 0.46
N GLU A 67 4.34 -2.15 0.94
CA GLU A 67 3.47 -3.03 1.70
C GLU A 67 2.88 -2.34 2.92
N GLU A 68 3.73 -1.63 3.68
CA GLU A 68 3.27 -0.90 4.87
C GLU A 68 2.25 0.17 4.52
N ILE A 69 2.41 0.83 3.36
CA ILE A 69 1.43 1.81 2.89
C ILE A 69 0.06 1.15 2.74
N TRP A 70 0.01 0.01 2.04
CA TRP A 70 -1.25 -0.67 1.83
C TRP A 70 -1.85 -1.20 3.14
N LEU A 71 -1.02 -1.69 4.05
CA LEU A 71 -1.51 -2.14 5.35
C LEU A 71 -2.14 -0.99 6.14
N ALA A 72 -1.58 0.22 6.02
CA ALA A 72 -2.15 1.39 6.68
C ALA A 72 -3.52 1.78 6.09
N VAL A 73 -3.76 1.45 4.82
CA VAL A 73 -4.99 1.80 4.11
C VAL A 73 -6.07 0.72 4.27
N LEU A 74 -5.66 -0.55 4.38
CA LEU A 74 -6.59 -1.69 4.32
C LEU A 74 -7.69 -1.65 5.37
N GLY A 75 -7.40 -1.17 6.56
CA GLY A 75 -8.39 -1.11 7.62
C GLY A 75 -9.56 -0.18 7.31
N ARG A 76 -9.46 0.61 6.25
CA ARG A 76 -10.46 1.62 5.90
C ARG A 76 -11.10 1.38 4.53
N GLY A 77 -10.51 0.49 3.74
CA GLY A 77 -10.88 0.36 2.34
C GLY A 77 -11.94 -0.69 2.05
N GLY A 78 -11.77 -1.86 2.62
CA GLY A 78 -12.71 -2.96 2.42
C GLY A 78 -12.97 -3.30 0.95
N ILE A 79 -14.20 -3.65 0.65
CA ILE A 79 -14.61 -4.04 -0.70
C ILE A 79 -14.47 -2.90 -1.73
N PRO A 80 -14.80 -1.64 -1.40
CA PRO A 80 -14.57 -0.56 -2.35
C PRO A 80 -13.11 -0.43 -2.77
N LEU A 81 -12.16 -0.63 -1.85
CA LEU A 81 -10.75 -0.60 -2.19
C LEU A 81 -10.40 -1.73 -3.14
N GLN A 82 -10.90 -2.94 -2.88
CA GLN A 82 -10.65 -4.08 -3.76
C GLN A 82 -11.12 -3.81 -5.18
N ARG A 83 -12.33 -3.28 -5.32
CA ARG A 83 -12.90 -2.97 -6.65
C ARG A 83 -12.07 -1.94 -7.38
N THR A 84 -11.67 -0.89 -6.70
CA THR A 84 -10.85 0.16 -7.30
C THR A 84 -9.52 -0.42 -7.77
N LEU A 85 -8.89 -1.26 -6.95
CA LEU A 85 -7.62 -1.89 -7.31
C LEU A 85 -7.77 -2.83 -8.50
N GLU A 86 -8.87 -3.58 -8.58
CA GLU A 86 -9.12 -4.47 -9.71
C GLU A 86 -9.24 -3.70 -11.01
N VAL A 87 -9.98 -2.59 -11.00
CA VAL A 87 -10.13 -1.75 -12.18
C VAL A 87 -8.78 -1.14 -12.58
N ARG A 88 -8.03 -0.63 -11.61
CA ARG A 88 -6.73 -0.04 -11.90
C ARG A 88 -5.74 -1.07 -12.43
N ALA A 89 -5.78 -2.29 -11.91
CA ALA A 89 -4.88 -3.35 -12.39
C ALA A 89 -5.09 -3.65 -13.86
N LEU A 90 -6.34 -3.57 -14.33
CA LEU A 90 -6.64 -3.79 -15.74
C LEU A 90 -6.17 -2.63 -16.62
N ALA A 91 -6.11 -1.42 -16.07
CA ALA A 91 -5.75 -0.23 -16.82
C ALA A 91 -4.24 0.01 -16.87
N GLU A 92 -3.47 -0.53 -15.91
CA GLU A 92 -2.04 -0.28 -15.86
C GLU A 92 -1.26 -1.20 -16.79
N GLU A 93 -0.16 -0.67 -17.31
CA GLU A 93 0.69 -1.43 -18.21
C GLU A 93 1.47 -2.49 -17.44
N PRO A 94 1.42 -3.77 -17.86
CA PRO A 94 2.11 -4.83 -17.15
C PRO A 94 3.61 -4.55 -17.03
N GLY A 95 4.17 -4.79 -15.86
CA GLY A 95 5.58 -4.58 -15.59
C GLY A 95 5.95 -3.17 -15.19
N SER A 96 5.00 -2.22 -15.26
CA SER A 96 5.27 -0.86 -14.83
C SER A 96 5.31 -0.77 -13.30
N LEU A 97 5.89 0.31 -12.80
CA LEU A 97 5.90 0.55 -11.35
C LEU A 97 4.47 0.68 -10.83
N GLU A 98 3.63 1.39 -11.57
CA GLU A 98 2.22 1.56 -11.22
C GLU A 98 1.51 0.21 -11.10
N ALA A 99 1.72 -0.67 -12.08
CA ALA A 99 1.13 -2.00 -12.06
C ALA A 99 1.61 -2.80 -10.85
N ASN A 100 2.87 -2.67 -10.49
CA ASN A 100 3.43 -3.38 -9.35
C ASN A 100 2.84 -2.88 -8.03
N VAL A 101 2.67 -1.56 -7.90
CA VAL A 101 2.06 -0.95 -6.71
C VAL A 101 0.62 -1.42 -6.56
N VAL A 102 -0.16 -1.34 -7.63
CA VAL A 102 -1.57 -1.74 -7.63
C VAL A 102 -1.69 -3.24 -7.39
N GLY A 103 -0.84 -4.04 -8.02
CA GLY A 103 -0.86 -5.49 -7.85
C GLY A 103 -0.59 -5.93 -6.42
N LEU A 104 0.36 -5.30 -5.77
CA LEU A 104 0.65 -5.60 -4.36
C LEU A 104 -0.54 -5.23 -3.48
N GLY A 105 -1.13 -4.05 -3.71
CA GLY A 105 -2.30 -3.62 -2.97
C GLY A 105 -3.47 -4.57 -3.12
N LEU A 106 -3.72 -5.03 -4.34
CA LEU A 106 -4.81 -5.95 -4.62
C LEU A 106 -4.61 -7.29 -3.91
N ARG A 107 -3.38 -7.82 -3.97
CA ARG A 107 -3.06 -9.08 -3.31
C ARG A 107 -3.26 -8.99 -1.80
N LEU A 108 -2.74 -7.92 -1.18
CA LEU A 108 -2.88 -7.73 0.26
C LEU A 108 -4.34 -7.53 0.67
N THR A 109 -5.10 -6.80 -0.14
CA THR A 109 -6.52 -6.58 0.14
C THR A 109 -7.30 -7.89 0.10
N ARG A 110 -7.02 -8.74 -0.87
CA ARG A 110 -7.67 -10.04 -0.97
C ARG A 110 -7.35 -10.91 0.25
N LEU A 111 -6.09 -10.94 0.66
CA LEU A 111 -5.69 -11.69 1.85
C LEU A 111 -6.36 -11.16 3.11
N HIS A 112 -6.45 -9.84 3.23
CA HIS A 112 -7.09 -9.20 4.38
C HIS A 112 -8.58 -9.58 4.46
N LEU A 113 -9.28 -9.51 3.36
CA LEU A 113 -10.71 -9.84 3.32
C LEU A 113 -10.95 -11.32 3.61
N LEU A 114 -10.08 -12.19 3.08
CA LEU A 114 -10.15 -13.62 3.37
C LEU A 114 -9.93 -13.89 4.86
N GLY A 115 -8.94 -13.26 5.45
CA GLY A 115 -8.66 -13.41 6.87
C GLY A 115 -9.82 -12.97 7.74
N SER A 116 -10.45 -11.85 7.38
CA SER A 116 -11.63 -11.36 8.10
C SER A 116 -12.80 -12.33 7.99
N ALA A 117 -13.02 -12.88 6.80
CA ALA A 117 -14.09 -13.85 6.60
C ALA A 117 -13.86 -15.11 7.41
N GLN A 118 -12.63 -15.61 7.44
CA GLN A 118 -12.28 -16.78 8.22
C GLN A 118 -12.45 -16.55 9.71
N SER A 119 -12.05 -15.37 10.19
CA SER A 119 -12.22 -15.01 11.59
C SER A 119 -13.70 -14.96 11.97
N THR A 120 -14.52 -14.40 11.10
CA THR A 120 -15.97 -14.34 11.32
C THR A 120 -16.58 -15.73 11.38
N GLN A 121 -16.18 -16.61 10.47
CA GLN A 121 -16.66 -17.98 10.47
C GLN A 121 -16.26 -18.72 11.74
N ARG A 122 -15.02 -18.50 12.20
CA ARG A 122 -14.50 -19.15 13.40
C ARG A 122 -15.29 -18.71 14.63
N ILE A 123 -15.65 -17.45 14.71
CA ILE A 123 -16.43 -16.91 15.81
C ILE A 123 -17.87 -17.42 15.74
N GLY A 124 -18.40 -17.55 14.53
CA GLY A 124 -19.76 -18.02 14.32
C GLY A 124 -19.95 -19.51 14.55
N ALA A 125 -18.84 -20.22 14.64
CA ALA A 125 -18.91 -21.64 14.93
C ALA A 125 -19.05 -21.86 16.44
#